data_43c838a1078d10260ad9eee283b71af9
#
_entry.id   43c838a1078d10260ad9eee283b71af9
#
_cell.length_a   1.000
_cell.length_b   1.000
_cell.length_c   1.000
_cell.angle_alpha   90.00
_cell.angle_beta   90.00
_cell.angle_gamma   90.00
#
_symmetry.space_group_name_H-M   'P 1'
#
loop_
_entity.id
_entity.type
_entity.pdbx_description
1 polymer ?
#
loop_
_entity_poly.entity_id
_entity_poly.type
_entity_poly.pdbx_seq_one_letter_code
_entity_poly.pdbx_strand_id
1 'polypeptide(L)'
;MRRVLPVPAGGGRDVSAPEITPACPVPGRSDAIQMAHGGGGRLTRELIETVFLPAFRNGALETRHDSAVVGAGGMRFAFTTDGFVVSPLFFPGGDIGRLAVFGTANDLAMAGA
;
A
#
# COMPACT_ATOMS: atom_id res chain seq x y z
N MET A 1 56.19 40.60 -31.01
CA MET A 1 55.88 40.21 -29.59
C MET A 1 54.46 40.61 -29.27
N ARG A 2 53.52 39.63 -29.24
CA ARG A 2 52.12 39.85 -28.85
C ARG A 2 51.98 39.49 -27.37
N ARG A 3 51.58 40.45 -26.56
CA ARG A 3 51.30 40.28 -25.11
C ARG A 3 49.96 39.57 -24.96
N VAL A 4 49.96 38.36 -24.42
CA VAL A 4 48.76 37.63 -24.05
C VAL A 4 48.35 38.11 -22.66
N LEU A 5 47.13 38.63 -22.56
CA LEU A 5 46.53 39.02 -21.29
C LEU A 5 45.98 37.78 -20.57
N PRO A 6 46.09 37.67 -19.24
CA PRO A 6 45.55 36.52 -18.50
C PRO A 6 44.04 36.59 -18.45
N VAL A 7 43.39 35.41 -18.66
CA VAL A 7 41.97 35.19 -18.50
C VAL A 7 41.64 35.11 -16.98
N PRO A 8 40.66 35.86 -16.48
CA PRO A 8 40.25 35.71 -15.06
C PRO A 8 39.61 34.36 -14.82
N ALA A 9 40.05 33.67 -13.76
CA ALA A 9 39.46 32.43 -13.28
C ALA A 9 38.00 32.67 -12.90
N GLY A 10 37.09 32.02 -13.61
CA GLY A 10 35.66 32.03 -13.31
C GLY A 10 35.41 31.34 -11.98
N GLY A 11 34.92 32.10 -11.00
CA GLY A 11 34.39 31.54 -9.74
C GLY A 11 33.24 30.62 -10.03
N GLY A 12 33.44 29.33 -9.81
CA GLY A 12 32.35 28.33 -9.82
C GLY A 12 31.33 28.69 -8.75
N ARG A 13 30.15 29.11 -9.17
CA ARG A 13 28.97 29.10 -8.26
C ARG A 13 28.62 27.66 -8.02
N ASP A 14 28.82 27.23 -6.80
CA ASP A 14 28.31 25.97 -6.30
C ASP A 14 26.77 26.06 -6.27
N VAL A 15 26.15 25.62 -7.34
CA VAL A 15 24.69 25.41 -7.42
C VAL A 15 24.41 24.02 -6.80
N SER A 16 24.45 23.95 -5.46
CA SER A 16 23.87 22.84 -4.77
C SER A 16 22.38 22.79 -5.16
N ALA A 17 22.00 21.75 -5.89
CA ALA A 17 20.59 21.50 -6.21
C ALA A 17 19.78 21.46 -4.91
N PRO A 18 18.60 22.09 -4.86
CA PRO A 18 17.75 21.99 -3.68
C PRO A 18 17.44 20.51 -3.44
N GLU A 19 17.81 20.02 -2.28
CA GLU A 19 17.45 18.70 -1.82
C GLU A 19 15.91 18.68 -1.67
N ILE A 20 15.21 18.20 -2.71
CA ILE A 20 13.78 17.96 -2.66
C ILE A 20 13.61 16.69 -1.81
N THR A 21 13.60 16.86 -0.51
CA THR A 21 13.05 15.83 0.38
C THR A 21 11.53 15.85 0.19
N PRO A 22 10.93 14.82 -0.39
CA PRO A 22 9.48 14.71 -0.40
C PRO A 22 9.01 14.36 1.01
N ALA A 23 9.02 15.35 1.89
CA ALA A 23 8.38 15.26 3.18
C ALA A 23 6.87 15.43 2.97
N CYS A 24 6.19 14.38 2.53
CA CYS A 24 4.79 14.26 2.88
C CYS A 24 4.74 14.30 4.42
N PRO A 25 4.04 15.28 5.04
CA PRO A 25 3.87 15.27 6.47
C PRO A 25 3.19 13.95 6.85
N VAL A 26 3.95 13.09 7.51
CA VAL A 26 3.41 11.89 8.10
C VAL A 26 2.55 12.36 9.26
N PRO A 27 1.22 12.15 9.23
CA PRO A 27 0.40 12.43 10.39
C PRO A 27 1.03 11.71 11.57
N GLY A 28 1.28 12.43 12.65
CA GLY A 28 1.74 11.85 13.88
C GLY A 28 0.79 10.72 14.30
N ARG A 29 1.26 9.81 15.11
CA ARG A 29 0.47 8.72 15.67
C ARG A 29 -0.86 9.28 16.18
N SER A 30 -1.96 8.91 15.55
CA SER A 30 -3.30 9.35 15.93
C SER A 30 -3.90 8.34 16.90
N ASP A 31 -4.39 8.81 18.03
CA ASP A 31 -5.08 7.96 19.01
C ASP A 31 -6.50 7.54 18.53
N ALA A 32 -6.88 7.95 17.34
CA ALA A 32 -8.17 7.65 16.72
C ALA A 32 -8.00 7.09 15.30
N ILE A 33 -8.92 6.20 14.91
CA ILE A 33 -9.01 5.69 13.54
C ILE A 33 -9.42 6.82 12.60
N GLN A 34 -8.68 7.00 11.54
CA GLN A 34 -8.91 7.99 10.48
C GLN A 34 -9.24 7.29 9.17
N MET A 35 -9.84 8.00 8.21
CA MET A 35 -10.14 7.48 6.87
C MET A 35 -8.90 6.88 6.17
N ALA A 36 -7.74 7.47 6.38
CA ALA A 36 -6.48 7.00 5.82
C ALA A 36 -6.04 5.61 6.30
N HIS A 37 -6.56 5.13 7.44
CA HIS A 37 -6.33 3.76 7.91
C HIS A 37 -7.08 2.70 7.08
N GLY A 38 -8.12 3.10 6.32
CA GLY A 38 -8.83 2.23 5.40
C GLY A 38 -8.28 2.24 3.96
N GLY A 39 -7.22 3.01 3.69
CA GLY A 39 -6.71 3.22 2.33
C GLY A 39 -5.75 2.16 1.80
N GLY A 40 -5.49 1.07 2.53
CA GLY A 40 -4.57 -0.01 2.12
C GLY A 40 -3.07 0.36 2.16
N GLY A 41 -2.74 1.57 2.66
CA GLY A 41 -1.37 2.06 2.71
C GLY A 41 -0.67 1.81 4.05
N ARG A 42 0.33 2.65 4.32
CA ARG A 42 1.17 2.52 5.52
C ARG A 42 0.37 2.59 6.84
N LEU A 43 -0.61 3.47 6.94
CA LEU A 43 -1.43 3.58 8.16
C LEU A 43 -2.30 2.34 8.37
N THR A 44 -2.84 1.73 7.32
CA THR A 44 -3.55 0.46 7.39
C THR A 44 -2.62 -0.64 7.92
N ARG A 45 -1.41 -0.73 7.36
CA ARG A 45 -0.41 -1.72 7.79
C ARG A 45 -0.02 -1.52 9.25
N GLU A 46 0.24 -0.28 9.67
CA GLU A 46 0.56 0.04 11.07
C GLU A 46 -0.56 -0.36 12.02
N LEU A 47 -1.82 -0.08 11.65
CA LEU A 47 -3.00 -0.49 12.42
C LEU A 47 -3.10 -2.02 12.53
N ILE A 48 -2.88 -2.74 11.44
CA ILE A 48 -2.88 -4.20 11.45
C ILE A 48 -1.78 -4.73 12.38
N GLU A 49 -0.57 -4.22 12.27
CA GLU A 49 0.60 -4.69 13.03
C GLU A 49 0.53 -4.35 14.51
N THR A 50 -0.04 -3.21 14.88
CA THR A 50 -0.02 -2.74 16.28
C THR A 50 -1.29 -3.08 17.05
N VAL A 51 -2.41 -3.28 16.38
CA VAL A 51 -3.71 -3.53 17.04
C VAL A 51 -4.26 -4.91 16.72
N PHE A 52 -4.44 -5.23 15.43
CA PHE A 52 -5.13 -6.46 15.06
C PHE A 52 -4.27 -7.71 15.25
N LEU A 53 -3.03 -7.72 14.81
CA LEU A 53 -2.16 -8.88 14.96
C LEU A 53 -1.94 -9.26 16.42
N PRO A 54 -1.64 -8.34 17.35
CA PRO A 54 -1.51 -8.70 18.75
C PRO A 54 -2.79 -9.27 19.38
N ALA A 55 -3.95 -8.75 18.96
CA ALA A 55 -5.23 -9.17 19.52
C ALA A 55 -5.77 -10.52 18.97
N PHE A 56 -5.48 -10.82 17.70
CA PHE A 56 -6.07 -11.97 16.99
C PHE A 56 -5.04 -12.95 16.44
N ARG A 57 -3.82 -12.90 16.92
CA ARG A 57 -2.68 -13.66 16.42
C ARG A 57 -2.99 -15.16 16.30
N ASN A 58 -2.80 -15.70 15.10
CA ASN A 58 -2.89 -17.13 14.79
C ASN A 58 -2.11 -17.44 13.52
N GLY A 59 -1.81 -18.73 13.27
CA GLY A 59 -0.98 -19.16 12.15
C GLY A 59 -1.53 -18.78 10.77
N ALA A 60 -2.86 -18.70 10.59
CA ALA A 60 -3.45 -18.27 9.32
C ALA A 60 -3.28 -16.76 9.10
N LEU A 61 -3.43 -15.95 10.16
CA LEU A 61 -3.30 -14.50 10.08
C LEU A 61 -1.83 -14.06 9.90
N GLU A 62 -0.88 -14.82 10.42
CA GLU A 62 0.56 -14.51 10.30
C GLU A 62 1.08 -14.59 8.86
N THR A 63 0.43 -15.32 7.97
CA THR A 63 0.80 -15.40 6.55
C THR A 63 0.60 -14.08 5.82
N ARG A 64 -0.32 -13.22 6.30
CA ARG A 64 -0.66 -11.89 5.73
C ARG A 64 -0.97 -11.96 4.23
N HIS A 65 -1.66 -13.01 3.82
CA HIS A 65 -2.10 -13.23 2.44
C HIS A 65 -3.51 -12.65 2.24
N ASP A 66 -3.89 -12.46 0.97
CA ASP A 66 -5.23 -12.01 0.58
C ASP A 66 -6.31 -13.04 0.96
N SER A 67 -5.91 -14.27 1.22
CA SER A 67 -6.79 -15.34 1.68
C SER A 67 -6.12 -16.24 2.71
N ALA A 68 -6.91 -16.90 3.55
CA ALA A 68 -6.46 -17.91 4.49
C ALA A 68 -6.61 -19.31 3.89
N VAL A 69 -5.55 -20.12 3.95
CA VAL A 69 -5.62 -21.54 3.60
C VAL A 69 -5.73 -22.36 4.88
N VAL A 70 -6.83 -23.07 5.03
CA VAL A 70 -7.12 -23.88 6.21
C VAL A 70 -7.30 -25.35 5.84
N GLY A 71 -6.84 -26.25 6.70
CA GLY A 71 -7.00 -27.68 6.55
C GLY A 71 -8.17 -28.20 7.36
N ALA A 72 -9.08 -28.96 6.76
CA ALA A 72 -10.17 -29.63 7.45
C ALA A 72 -10.50 -30.96 6.77
N GLY A 73 -10.60 -32.05 7.54
CA GLY A 73 -10.99 -33.37 7.03
C GLY A 73 -10.05 -33.93 5.94
N GLY A 74 -8.76 -33.63 6.00
CA GLY A 74 -7.77 -34.05 4.98
C GLY A 74 -7.79 -33.23 3.69
N MET A 75 -8.65 -32.22 3.59
CA MET A 75 -8.74 -31.29 2.47
C MET A 75 -8.15 -29.91 2.85
N ARG A 76 -7.76 -29.14 1.84
CA ARG A 76 -7.34 -27.75 1.98
C ARG A 76 -8.42 -26.85 1.40
N PHE A 77 -8.77 -25.81 2.13
CA PHE A 77 -9.73 -24.80 1.71
C PHE A 77 -9.04 -23.44 1.71
N ALA A 78 -9.22 -22.67 0.64
CA ALA A 78 -8.90 -21.25 0.63
C ALA A 78 -10.17 -20.47 0.99
N PHE A 79 -10.02 -19.50 1.89
CA PHE A 79 -11.11 -18.66 2.36
C PHE A 79 -10.68 -17.19 2.30
N THR A 80 -11.53 -16.35 1.71
CA THR A 80 -11.35 -14.91 1.69
C THR A 80 -12.66 -14.20 2.00
N THR A 81 -12.58 -12.98 2.50
CA THR A 81 -13.72 -12.06 2.64
C THR A 81 -13.26 -10.68 2.24
N ASP A 82 -14.09 -9.97 1.49
CA ASP A 82 -13.77 -8.62 1.05
C ASP A 82 -15.02 -7.73 1.09
N GLY A 83 -14.80 -6.42 1.13
CA GLY A 83 -15.84 -5.41 1.13
C GLY A 83 -15.64 -4.43 -0.02
N PHE A 84 -16.66 -4.27 -0.86
CA PHE A 84 -16.61 -3.40 -2.04
C PHE A 84 -17.43 -2.13 -1.82
N VAL A 85 -16.81 -0.98 -2.08
CA VAL A 85 -17.45 0.33 -2.04
C VAL A 85 -17.22 1.03 -3.35
N VAL A 86 -18.29 1.25 -4.12
CA VAL A 86 -18.23 1.97 -5.38
C VAL A 86 -19.50 2.80 -5.60
N SER A 87 -19.34 4.00 -6.13
CA SER A 87 -20.45 4.88 -6.49
C SER A 87 -20.18 5.53 -7.85
N PRO A 88 -21.10 5.42 -8.82
CA PRO A 88 -22.39 4.73 -8.76
C PRO A 88 -22.25 3.21 -8.76
N LEU A 89 -23.28 2.46 -8.35
CA LEU A 89 -23.28 0.99 -8.32
C LEU A 89 -23.14 0.35 -9.71
N PHE A 90 -23.63 1.04 -10.74
CA PHE A 90 -23.46 0.69 -12.16
C PHE A 90 -22.60 1.76 -12.81
N PHE A 91 -21.56 1.37 -13.52
CA PHE A 91 -20.58 2.27 -14.13
C PHE A 91 -20.17 1.75 -15.52
N PRO A 92 -19.60 2.59 -16.39
CA PRO A 92 -19.12 2.13 -17.69
C PRO A 92 -18.12 0.95 -17.54
N GLY A 93 -18.47 -0.18 -18.14
CA GLY A 93 -17.65 -1.39 -18.09
C GLY A 93 -17.97 -2.38 -16.98
N GLY A 94 -18.89 -2.06 -16.03
CA GLY A 94 -19.21 -3.00 -14.96
C GLY A 94 -20.26 -2.51 -13.96
N ASP A 95 -20.35 -3.27 -12.91
CA ASP A 95 -21.19 -3.01 -11.75
C ASP A 95 -20.53 -3.57 -10.47
N ILE A 96 -21.07 -3.20 -9.32
CA ILE A 96 -20.53 -3.65 -8.02
C ILE A 96 -20.56 -5.17 -7.86
N GLY A 97 -21.56 -5.86 -8.44
CA GLY A 97 -21.65 -7.32 -8.35
C GLY A 97 -20.52 -8.01 -9.12
N ARG A 98 -20.23 -7.53 -10.34
CA ARG A 98 -19.09 -8.03 -11.14
C ARG A 98 -17.77 -7.75 -10.43
N LEU A 99 -17.60 -6.55 -9.86
CA LEU A 99 -16.42 -6.17 -9.11
C LEU A 99 -16.21 -7.12 -7.92
N ALA A 100 -17.25 -7.41 -7.15
CA ALA A 100 -17.20 -8.31 -6.03
C ALA A 100 -16.78 -9.74 -6.43
N VAL A 101 -17.37 -10.28 -7.51
CA VAL A 101 -17.01 -11.62 -8.00
C VAL A 101 -15.57 -11.68 -8.46
N PHE A 102 -15.13 -10.72 -9.28
CA PHE A 102 -13.76 -10.73 -9.79
C PHE A 102 -12.72 -10.48 -8.70
N GLY A 103 -12.98 -9.57 -7.76
CA GLY A 103 -12.08 -9.31 -6.64
C GLY A 103 -11.90 -10.54 -5.77
N THR A 104 -13.00 -11.16 -5.35
CA THR A 104 -12.96 -12.40 -4.56
C THR A 104 -12.26 -13.55 -5.30
N ALA A 105 -12.52 -13.71 -6.60
CA ALA A 105 -11.85 -14.74 -7.42
C ALA A 105 -10.32 -14.49 -7.52
N ASN A 106 -9.91 -13.23 -7.64
CA ASN A 106 -8.49 -12.88 -7.64
C ASN A 106 -7.81 -13.23 -6.32
N ASP A 107 -8.42 -12.92 -5.18
CA ASP A 107 -7.87 -13.24 -3.87
C ASP A 107 -7.68 -14.76 -3.67
N LEU A 108 -8.66 -15.55 -4.12
CA LEU A 108 -8.56 -17.01 -4.08
C LEU A 108 -7.47 -17.53 -5.03
N ALA A 109 -7.36 -16.96 -6.22
CA ALA A 109 -6.32 -17.34 -7.19
C ALA A 109 -4.91 -17.04 -6.67
N MET A 110 -4.74 -15.95 -5.90
CA MET A 110 -3.46 -15.63 -5.24
C MET A 110 -3.06 -16.67 -4.19
N ALA A 111 -4.02 -17.41 -3.62
CA ALA A 111 -3.75 -18.55 -2.73
C ALA A 111 -3.49 -19.87 -3.47
N GLY A 112 -3.57 -19.88 -4.80
CA GLY A 112 -3.43 -21.08 -5.62
C GLY A 112 -4.66 -22.00 -5.57
N ALA A 113 -5.84 -21.42 -5.38
CA ALA A 113 -7.12 -22.12 -5.35
C ALA A 113 -7.85 -22.01 -6.69
#